data_6b6436aaaca43abf28bd43c7a9b25d12
#
_entry.id   6b6436aaaca43abf28bd43c7a9b25d12
#
_cell.length_a   1.000
_cell.length_b   1.000
_cell.length_c   1.000
_cell.angle_alpha   90.00
_cell.angle_beta   90.00
_cell.angle_gamma   90.00
#
_symmetry.space_group_name_H-M   'P 1'
#
loop_
_entity.id
_entity.type
_entity.pdbx_description
1 polymer ?
#
loop_
_entity_poly.entity_id
_entity_poly.type
_entity_poly.pdbx_seq_one_letter_code
_entity_poly.pdbx_strand_id
1 'polypeptide(L)'
;MLYWVFDLDYTLYSLPKSIGFSYDLLKKDEHVNTLLRSFPLKKEIFTNGTLQHAFNALKKMEMYNIFNRIEARDTLGGLKPNPVIFLNFIQKGIIQPNDVVVFFEDTLENLKVAKEFFNWKTVYIYSCLKPDYKKPYFVDFVFPNINTALEYFYNKFNMKEM
;
A
#
# COMPACT_ATOMS: atom_id res chain seq x y z
N MET A 1 -0.91 -17.99 -2.74
CA MET A 1 -0.81 -17.17 -1.51
C MET A 1 -1.38 -15.79 -1.76
N LEU A 2 -1.82 -15.10 -0.72
CA LEU A 2 -2.36 -13.73 -0.82
C LEU A 2 -1.38 -12.75 -0.18
N TYR A 3 -1.01 -11.72 -0.94
CA TYR A 3 -0.14 -10.63 -0.50
C TYR A 3 -0.89 -9.31 -0.54
N TRP A 4 -0.76 -8.53 0.51
CA TRP A 4 -1.11 -7.11 0.48
C TRP A 4 0.16 -6.30 0.45
N VAL A 5 0.33 -5.52 -0.63
CA VAL A 5 1.49 -4.67 -0.86
C VAL A 5 1.04 -3.22 -0.73
N PHE A 6 1.74 -2.46 0.10
CA PHE A 6 1.40 -1.08 0.41
C PHE A 6 2.53 -0.16 -0.05
N ASP A 7 2.18 0.89 -0.78
CA ASP A 7 2.98 2.10 -0.78
C ASP A 7 2.93 2.71 0.63
N LEU A 8 3.94 3.50 0.99
CA LEU A 8 4.04 4.09 2.33
C LEU A 8 3.49 5.51 2.36
N ASP A 9 4.20 6.45 1.72
CA ASP A 9 3.92 7.87 1.85
C ASP A 9 2.57 8.25 1.21
N TYR A 10 1.71 8.92 1.99
CA TYR A 10 0.36 9.33 1.60
C TYR A 10 -0.59 8.18 1.25
N THR A 11 -0.20 6.95 1.58
CA THR A 11 -1.04 5.75 1.48
C THR A 11 -1.38 5.20 2.85
N LEU A 12 -0.37 4.92 3.69
CA LEU A 12 -0.57 4.44 5.05
C LEU A 12 -0.88 5.55 6.06
N TYR A 13 -0.76 6.79 5.66
CA TYR A 13 -1.14 7.96 6.44
C TYR A 13 -1.71 9.03 5.53
N SER A 14 -2.47 9.96 6.12
CA SER A 14 -3.04 11.12 5.43
C SER A 14 -2.48 12.40 6.05
N LEU A 15 -1.79 13.19 5.23
CA LEU A 15 -1.34 14.53 5.58
C LEU A 15 -1.69 15.47 4.44
N PRO A 16 -2.07 16.73 4.73
CA PRO A 16 -2.22 17.73 3.68
C PRO A 16 -0.87 17.96 2.98
N LYS A 17 -0.80 17.68 1.68
CA LYS A 17 0.44 17.86 0.91
C LYS A 17 0.92 19.32 0.89
N SER A 18 -0.01 20.27 1.08
CA SER A 18 0.27 21.72 1.12
C SER A 18 1.16 22.16 2.28
N ILE A 19 1.17 21.44 3.40
CA ILE A 19 1.99 21.78 4.58
C ILE A 19 3.37 21.10 4.58
N GLY A 20 3.63 20.28 3.58
CA GLY A 20 4.88 19.52 3.46
C GLY A 20 4.97 18.35 4.44
N PHE A 21 5.99 17.52 4.23
CA PHE A 21 6.22 16.33 5.05
C PHE A 21 7.09 16.66 6.27
N SER A 22 6.70 16.13 7.42
CA SER A 22 7.54 16.08 8.62
C SER A 22 7.21 14.82 9.42
N TYR A 23 8.22 14.14 9.96
CA TYR A 23 8.00 12.98 10.84
C TYR A 23 7.17 13.33 12.06
N ASP A 24 7.27 14.57 12.56
CA ASP A 24 6.50 15.02 13.73
C ASP A 24 4.98 15.02 13.48
N LEU A 25 4.56 15.05 12.23
CA LEU A 25 3.14 14.98 11.84
C LEU A 25 2.62 13.55 11.80
N LEU A 26 3.50 12.56 11.75
CA LEU A 26 3.12 11.15 11.75
C LEU A 26 2.78 10.70 13.16
N LYS A 27 1.64 10.03 13.30
CA LYS A 27 1.16 9.54 14.59
C LYS A 27 0.66 8.11 14.44
N LYS A 28 0.73 7.36 15.54
CA LYS A 28 0.08 6.06 15.65
C LYS A 28 -1.41 6.24 15.45
N ASP A 29 -1.98 5.43 14.57
CA ASP A 29 -3.42 5.24 14.44
C ASP A 29 -3.76 3.84 14.96
N GLU A 30 -4.31 3.78 16.17
CA GLU A 30 -4.61 2.52 16.85
C GLU A 30 -5.56 1.65 16.04
N HIS A 31 -6.57 2.25 15.43
CA HIS A 31 -7.56 1.54 14.64
C HIS A 31 -6.96 0.92 13.38
N VAL A 32 -6.16 1.68 12.63
CA VAL A 32 -5.44 1.18 11.46
C VAL A 32 -4.50 0.04 11.84
N ASN A 33 -3.72 0.22 12.90
CA ASN A 33 -2.76 -0.79 13.34
C ASN A 33 -3.46 -2.09 13.76
N THR A 34 -4.59 -1.97 14.47
CA THR A 34 -5.41 -3.12 14.87
C THR A 34 -5.97 -3.86 13.66
N LEU A 35 -6.52 -3.12 12.69
CA LEU A 35 -7.05 -3.72 11.46
C LEU A 35 -5.95 -4.44 10.66
N LEU A 36 -4.79 -3.80 10.48
CA LEU A 36 -3.67 -4.41 9.76
C LEU A 36 -3.21 -5.72 10.42
N ARG A 37 -3.11 -5.73 11.75
CA ARG A 37 -2.72 -6.94 12.48
C ARG A 37 -3.76 -8.06 12.40
N SER A 38 -5.03 -7.72 12.22
CA SER A 38 -6.11 -8.72 12.19
C SER A 38 -6.15 -9.58 10.93
N PHE A 39 -5.54 -9.12 9.83
CA PHE A 39 -5.55 -9.86 8.57
C PHE A 39 -4.45 -10.93 8.55
N PRO A 40 -4.80 -12.23 8.45
CA PRO A 40 -3.86 -13.34 8.48
C PRO A 40 -3.24 -13.60 7.08
N LEU A 41 -2.58 -12.61 6.52
CA LEU A 41 -1.98 -12.68 5.20
C LEU A 41 -0.63 -11.95 5.19
N LYS A 42 0.14 -12.11 4.13
CA LYS A 42 1.42 -11.41 3.96
C LYS A 42 1.17 -9.93 3.68
N LYS A 43 1.83 -9.08 4.45
CA LYS A 43 1.76 -7.62 4.31
C LYS A 43 3.18 -7.08 4.07
N GLU A 44 3.36 -6.38 2.97
CA GLU A 44 4.67 -5.91 2.52
C GLU A 44 4.63 -4.45 2.13
N ILE A 45 5.74 -3.74 2.32
CA ILE A 45 5.92 -2.34 1.90
C ILE A 45 6.72 -2.29 0.61
N PHE A 46 6.24 -1.47 -0.34
CA PHE A 46 6.92 -1.18 -1.60
C PHE A 46 6.91 0.34 -1.81
N THR A 47 7.99 1.01 -1.41
CA THR A 47 8.05 2.48 -1.38
C THR A 47 9.10 3.06 -2.34
N ASN A 48 8.83 4.26 -2.86
CA ASN A 48 9.80 5.07 -3.60
C ASN A 48 10.73 5.87 -2.68
N GLY A 49 10.48 5.88 -1.37
CA GLY A 49 11.40 6.44 -0.41
C GLY A 49 12.61 5.55 -0.19
N THR A 50 13.56 6.03 0.61
CA THR A 50 14.71 5.21 1.04
C THR A 50 14.28 4.23 2.13
N LEU A 51 15.07 3.18 2.33
CA LEU A 51 14.83 2.23 3.42
C LEU A 51 14.87 2.92 4.79
N GLN A 52 15.80 3.85 4.99
CA GLN A 52 15.90 4.61 6.23
C GLN A 52 14.65 5.47 6.48
N HIS A 53 14.14 6.14 5.43
CA HIS A 53 12.88 6.88 5.53
C HIS A 53 11.73 5.95 5.91
N ALA A 54 11.63 4.78 5.29
CA ALA A 54 10.60 3.81 5.60
C ALA A 54 10.65 3.37 7.07
N PHE A 55 11.83 3.05 7.59
CA PHE A 55 11.99 2.69 9.00
C PHE A 55 11.58 3.83 9.93
N ASN A 56 12.01 5.05 9.64
CA ASN A 56 11.69 6.21 10.46
C ASN A 56 10.18 6.47 10.51
N ALA A 57 9.52 6.43 9.35
CA ALA A 57 8.07 6.64 9.25
C ALA A 57 7.28 5.53 9.96
N LEU A 58 7.63 4.27 9.71
CA LEU A 58 6.93 3.14 10.30
C LEU A 58 7.12 3.07 11.82
N LYS A 59 8.30 3.40 12.33
CA LYS A 59 8.54 3.49 13.78
C LYS A 59 7.70 4.58 14.42
N LYS A 60 7.63 5.74 13.76
CA LYS A 60 6.84 6.88 14.29
C LYS A 60 5.35 6.53 14.37
N MET A 61 4.84 5.76 13.43
CA MET A 61 3.45 5.29 13.41
C MET A 61 3.23 3.99 14.19
N GLU A 62 4.27 3.42 14.78
CA GLU A 62 4.26 2.13 15.50
C GLU A 62 3.75 0.99 14.61
N MET A 63 4.14 1.01 13.33
CA MET A 63 3.78 -0.01 12.33
C MET A 63 4.96 -0.91 11.92
N TYR A 64 6.15 -0.65 12.45
CA TYR A 64 7.39 -1.31 12.00
C TYR A 64 7.31 -2.84 12.00
N ASN A 65 6.67 -3.42 13.01
CA ASN A 65 6.59 -4.86 13.19
C ASN A 65 5.33 -5.50 12.57
N ILE A 66 4.54 -4.75 11.82
CA ILE A 66 3.33 -5.27 11.16
C ILE A 66 3.68 -5.96 9.84
N PHE A 67 4.69 -5.45 9.13
CA PHE A 67 5.00 -5.86 7.78
C PHE A 67 6.05 -6.97 7.75
N ASN A 68 5.85 -7.95 6.86
CA ASN A 68 6.74 -9.09 6.67
C ASN A 68 8.00 -8.71 5.90
N ARG A 69 7.93 -7.66 5.05
CA ARG A 69 9.03 -7.23 4.20
C ARG A 69 8.89 -5.75 3.88
N ILE A 70 10.01 -5.06 3.79
CA ILE A 70 10.08 -3.64 3.38
C ILE A 70 11.09 -3.54 2.25
N GLU A 71 10.64 -3.10 1.07
CA GLU A 71 11.52 -2.81 -0.06
C GLU A 71 11.38 -1.34 -0.45
N ALA A 72 12.51 -0.72 -0.75
CA ALA A 72 12.64 0.71 -0.99
C ALA A 72 13.46 0.96 -2.26
N ARG A 73 13.57 2.22 -2.69
CA ARG A 73 14.30 2.56 -3.91
C ARG A 73 15.76 2.12 -3.90
N ASP A 74 16.41 2.19 -2.75
CA ASP A 74 17.82 1.79 -2.58
C ASP A 74 17.99 0.28 -2.46
N THR A 75 16.97 -0.48 -2.04
CA THR A 75 17.02 -1.94 -2.03
C THR A 75 16.62 -2.56 -3.37
N LEU A 76 15.81 -1.85 -4.17
CA LEU A 76 15.33 -2.35 -5.47
C LEU A 76 16.08 -1.77 -6.66
N GLY A 77 16.90 -0.72 -6.45
CA GLY A 77 17.70 -0.11 -7.50
C GLY A 77 16.96 0.88 -8.39
N GLY A 78 15.85 1.44 -7.94
CA GLY A 78 15.09 2.43 -8.70
C GLY A 78 13.69 2.68 -8.18
N LEU A 79 12.86 3.32 -9.01
CA LEU A 79 11.57 3.88 -8.62
C LEU A 79 10.41 3.25 -9.39
N LYS A 80 9.25 3.11 -8.72
CA LYS A 80 7.99 2.96 -9.41
C LYS A 80 7.73 4.24 -10.25
N PRO A 81 7.13 4.19 -11.42
CA PRO A 81 6.42 3.08 -12.04
C PRO A 81 7.23 2.20 -12.99
N ASN A 82 8.56 2.24 -12.95
CA ASN A 82 9.39 1.39 -13.81
C ASN A 82 9.06 -0.10 -13.60
N PRO A 83 8.60 -0.83 -14.65
CA PRO A 83 8.24 -2.24 -14.53
C PRO A 83 9.38 -3.13 -14.03
N VAL A 84 10.63 -2.79 -14.32
CA VAL A 84 11.81 -3.54 -13.83
C VAL A 84 11.87 -3.52 -12.30
N ILE A 85 11.48 -2.41 -11.68
CA ILE A 85 11.48 -2.27 -10.22
C ILE A 85 10.38 -3.14 -9.59
N PHE A 86 9.21 -3.21 -10.22
CA PHE A 86 8.16 -4.17 -9.83
C PHE A 86 8.67 -5.61 -9.94
N LEU A 87 9.36 -5.94 -11.03
CA LEU A 87 9.92 -7.27 -11.22
C LEU A 87 10.96 -7.60 -10.13
N ASN A 88 11.83 -6.65 -9.79
CA ASN A 88 12.79 -6.81 -8.69
C ASN A 88 12.08 -7.06 -7.36
N PHE A 89 11.00 -6.34 -7.08
CA PHE A 89 10.18 -6.54 -5.90
C PHE A 89 9.61 -7.97 -5.85
N ILE A 90 9.05 -8.43 -6.97
CA ILE A 90 8.47 -9.77 -7.12
C ILE A 90 9.53 -10.84 -6.89
N GLN A 91 10.69 -10.71 -7.54
CA GLN A 91 11.77 -11.70 -7.46
C GLN A 91 12.37 -11.78 -6.07
N LYS A 92 12.65 -10.65 -5.43
CA LYS A 92 13.19 -10.63 -4.06
C LYS A 92 12.23 -11.23 -3.04
N GLY A 93 10.93 -11.05 -3.23
CA GLY A 93 9.90 -11.59 -2.36
C GLY A 93 9.45 -13.01 -2.71
N ILE A 94 9.98 -13.58 -3.79
CA ILE A 94 9.62 -14.92 -4.27
C ILE A 94 8.11 -15.05 -4.49
N ILE A 95 7.49 -13.97 -5.01
CA ILE A 95 6.07 -13.97 -5.35
C ILE A 95 5.86 -14.77 -6.63
N GLN A 96 5.00 -15.77 -6.57
CA GLN A 96 4.77 -16.70 -7.68
C GLN A 96 3.70 -16.16 -8.66
N PRO A 97 3.68 -16.60 -9.93
CA PRO A 97 2.70 -16.13 -10.91
C PRO A 97 1.23 -16.38 -10.52
N ASN A 98 0.96 -17.40 -9.73
CA ASN A 98 -0.39 -17.75 -9.26
C ASN A 98 -0.75 -17.13 -7.90
N ASP A 99 0.16 -16.39 -7.30
CA ASP A 99 -0.14 -15.64 -6.08
C ASP A 99 -1.02 -14.44 -6.41
N VAL A 100 -1.89 -14.07 -5.48
CA VAL A 100 -2.76 -12.90 -5.62
C VAL A 100 -2.12 -11.75 -4.85
N VAL A 101 -1.91 -10.64 -5.54
CA VAL A 101 -1.37 -9.41 -4.95
C VAL A 101 -2.42 -8.31 -5.00
N VAL A 102 -2.69 -7.69 -3.85
CA VAL A 102 -3.52 -6.49 -3.74
C VAL A 102 -2.59 -5.32 -3.41
N PHE A 103 -2.58 -4.30 -4.25
CA PHE A 103 -1.66 -3.17 -4.17
C PHE A 103 -2.40 -1.89 -3.80
N PHE A 104 -2.03 -1.32 -2.65
CA PHE A 104 -2.57 -0.07 -2.10
C PHE A 104 -1.61 1.07 -2.42
N GLU A 105 -2.07 2.09 -3.16
CA GLU A 105 -1.20 3.12 -3.71
C GLU A 105 -1.98 4.43 -3.91
N ASP A 106 -1.32 5.58 -3.74
CA ASP A 106 -1.89 6.90 -3.98
C ASP A 106 -1.53 7.51 -5.34
N THR A 107 -0.74 6.82 -6.14
CA THR A 107 -0.24 7.29 -7.45
C THR A 107 -0.79 6.41 -8.58
N LEU A 108 -1.56 7.01 -9.48
CA LEU A 108 -2.23 6.28 -10.56
C LEU A 108 -1.26 5.55 -11.49
N GLU A 109 -0.12 6.18 -11.83
CA GLU A 109 0.87 5.59 -12.73
C GLU A 109 1.43 4.28 -12.17
N ASN A 110 1.61 4.20 -10.85
CA ASN A 110 2.07 2.99 -10.19
C ASN A 110 1.02 1.88 -10.23
N LEU A 111 -0.25 2.23 -10.04
CA LEU A 111 -1.36 1.29 -10.15
C LEU A 111 -1.54 0.76 -11.56
N LYS A 112 -1.33 1.61 -12.56
CA LYS A 112 -1.45 1.23 -13.97
C LYS A 112 -0.43 0.14 -14.33
N VAL A 113 0.82 0.32 -13.96
CA VAL A 113 1.88 -0.68 -14.19
C VAL A 113 1.56 -1.98 -13.46
N ALA A 114 1.15 -1.90 -12.21
CA ALA A 114 0.79 -3.07 -11.41
C ALA A 114 -0.32 -3.89 -12.09
N LYS A 115 -1.34 -3.23 -12.63
CA LYS A 115 -2.45 -3.88 -13.33
C LYS A 115 -2.03 -4.43 -14.68
N GLU A 116 -1.44 -3.61 -15.53
CA GLU A 116 -1.20 -3.95 -16.93
C GLU A 116 -0.07 -4.96 -17.11
N PHE A 117 1.00 -4.87 -16.32
CA PHE A 117 2.18 -5.73 -16.46
C PHE A 117 2.12 -6.97 -15.58
N PHE A 118 1.46 -6.90 -14.41
CA PHE A 118 1.53 -7.96 -13.41
C PHE A 118 0.17 -8.50 -12.98
N ASN A 119 -0.90 -7.93 -13.49
CA ASN A 119 -2.29 -8.32 -13.16
C ASN A 119 -2.60 -8.29 -11.65
N TRP A 120 -2.00 -7.34 -10.94
CA TRP A 120 -2.30 -7.12 -9.52
C TRP A 120 -3.69 -6.52 -9.36
N LYS A 121 -4.34 -6.82 -8.26
CA LYS A 121 -5.53 -6.08 -7.82
C LYS A 121 -5.10 -4.72 -7.30
N THR A 122 -5.81 -3.67 -7.68
CA THR A 122 -5.38 -2.30 -7.43
C THR A 122 -6.37 -1.55 -6.57
N VAL A 123 -5.85 -0.91 -5.51
CA VAL A 123 -6.62 -0.10 -4.58
C VAL A 123 -6.03 1.30 -4.56
N TYR A 124 -6.79 2.26 -5.06
CA TYR A 124 -6.38 3.66 -5.12
C TYR A 124 -6.82 4.37 -3.84
N ILE A 125 -5.84 4.92 -3.11
CA ILE A 125 -6.08 5.77 -1.94
C ILE A 125 -6.03 7.21 -2.41
N TYR A 126 -7.20 7.87 -2.45
CA TYR A 126 -7.36 9.19 -3.05
C TYR A 126 -8.05 10.15 -2.08
N SER A 127 -7.26 11.01 -1.41
CA SER A 127 -7.75 11.91 -0.37
C SER A 127 -8.77 12.93 -0.85
N CYS A 128 -8.78 13.24 -2.14
CA CYS A 128 -9.74 14.18 -2.76
C CYS A 128 -10.95 13.49 -3.38
N LEU A 129 -11.22 12.24 -3.01
CA LEU A 129 -12.32 11.45 -3.56
C LEU A 129 -13.67 12.14 -3.37
N LYS A 130 -14.42 12.24 -4.47
CA LYS A 130 -15.79 12.78 -4.51
C LYS A 130 -16.76 11.71 -5.01
N PRO A 131 -18.07 11.81 -4.69
CA PRO A 131 -19.06 10.79 -5.08
C PRO A 131 -19.16 10.57 -6.59
N ASP A 132 -18.86 11.58 -7.41
CA ASP A 132 -18.92 11.52 -8.87
C ASP A 132 -17.62 11.08 -9.53
N TYR A 133 -16.59 10.70 -8.74
CA TYR A 133 -15.32 10.24 -9.27
C TYR A 133 -15.48 8.97 -10.10
N LYS A 134 -14.94 9.01 -11.32
CA LYS A 134 -14.92 7.86 -12.22
C LYS A 134 -13.53 7.25 -12.24
N LYS A 135 -13.37 6.10 -11.60
CA LYS A 135 -12.07 5.42 -11.53
C LYS A 135 -11.63 4.92 -12.91
N PRO A 136 -10.34 5.01 -13.23
CA PRO A 136 -9.80 4.39 -14.46
C PRO A 136 -9.99 2.87 -14.47
N TYR A 137 -9.95 2.28 -15.68
CA TYR A 137 -10.13 0.83 -15.83
C TYR A 137 -9.11 -0.01 -15.06
N PHE A 138 -7.91 0.53 -14.84
CA PHE A 138 -6.83 -0.17 -14.14
C PHE A 138 -6.92 -0.07 -12.61
N VAL A 139 -7.95 0.57 -12.08
CA VAL A 139 -8.22 0.69 -10.64
C VAL A 139 -9.42 -0.18 -10.28
N ASP A 140 -9.21 -1.17 -9.41
CA ASP A 140 -10.29 -2.04 -8.96
C ASP A 140 -11.14 -1.42 -7.85
N PHE A 141 -10.49 -0.71 -6.91
CA PHE A 141 -11.15 -0.06 -5.77
C PHE A 141 -10.57 1.33 -5.55
N VAL A 142 -11.38 2.26 -5.06
CA VAL A 142 -10.94 3.59 -4.65
C VAL A 142 -11.54 3.94 -3.29
N PHE A 143 -10.70 4.47 -2.39
CA PHE A 143 -11.10 4.90 -1.05
C PHE A 143 -10.43 6.23 -0.70
N PRO A 144 -11.04 7.05 0.17
CA PRO A 144 -10.45 8.35 0.53
C PRO A 144 -9.24 8.24 1.45
N ASN A 145 -9.09 7.14 2.17
CA ASN A 145 -7.99 6.90 3.10
C ASN A 145 -7.85 5.42 3.42
N ILE A 146 -6.74 5.07 4.06
CA ILE A 146 -6.44 3.67 4.39
C ILE A 146 -7.42 3.09 5.41
N ASN A 147 -7.93 3.89 6.34
CA ASN A 147 -8.93 3.45 7.33
C ASN A 147 -10.16 2.88 6.64
N THR A 148 -10.73 3.65 5.71
CA THR A 148 -11.94 3.25 4.97
C THR A 148 -11.70 1.98 4.14
N ALA A 149 -10.53 1.89 3.50
CA ALA A 149 -10.14 0.73 2.71
C ALA A 149 -10.08 -0.53 3.59
N LEU A 150 -9.37 -0.46 4.70
CA LEU A 150 -9.20 -1.60 5.60
C LEU A 150 -10.51 -2.03 6.26
N GLU A 151 -11.37 -1.10 6.64
CA GLU A 151 -12.70 -1.40 7.17
C GLU A 151 -13.55 -2.14 6.14
N TYR A 152 -13.52 -1.70 4.89
CA TYR A 152 -14.24 -2.37 3.81
C TYR A 152 -13.78 -3.83 3.65
N PHE A 153 -12.47 -4.06 3.59
CA PHE A 153 -11.93 -5.42 3.42
C PHE A 153 -12.14 -6.28 4.67
N TYR A 154 -12.06 -5.69 5.86
CA TYR A 154 -12.34 -6.39 7.11
C TYR A 154 -13.79 -6.91 7.14
N ASN A 155 -14.75 -6.07 6.78
CA ASN A 155 -16.15 -6.44 6.73
C ASN A 155 -16.41 -7.53 5.67
N LYS A 156 -15.77 -7.42 4.49
CA LYS A 156 -15.90 -8.44 3.44
C LYS A 156 -15.29 -9.78 3.84
N PHE A 157 -14.17 -9.74 4.54
CA PHE A 157 -13.50 -10.95 5.02
C PHE A 157 -14.39 -11.69 6.04
N ASN A 158 -14.88 -10.96 7.03
CA ASN A 158 -15.72 -11.54 8.08
C ASN A 158 -17.07 -12.07 7.57
N MET A 159 -17.64 -11.43 6.54
CA MET A 159 -18.90 -11.91 5.94
C MET A 159 -18.75 -13.24 5.20
N LYS A 160 -17.53 -13.61 4.77
CA LYS A 160 -17.25 -14.90 4.12
C LYS A 160 -17.07 -16.04 5.11
N GLU A 161 -16.78 -15.72 6.38
CA GLU A 161 -16.64 -16.72 7.44
C GLU A 161 -17.97 -17.03 8.15
N MET A 162 -18.99 -16.24 7.86
CA MET A 162 -20.34 -16.48 8.33
C MET A 162 -21.17 -17.25 7.31
#